data_3b1fd818870146d6fc7d6396cf10dbc8
#
_entry.id   3b1fd818870146d6fc7d6396cf10dbc8
#
_cell.length_a   1.000
_cell.length_b   1.000
_cell.length_c   1.000
_cell.angle_alpha   90.00
_cell.angle_beta   90.00
_cell.angle_gamma   90.00
#
_symmetry.space_group_name_H-M   'P 1'
#
loop_
_entity.id
_entity.type
_entity.pdbx_description
1 polymer ?
#
loop_
_entity_poly.entity_id
_entity_poly.type
_entity_poly.pdbx_seq_one_letter_code
_entity_poly.pdbx_strand_id
1 'polypeptide(L)'
;MTNPLSFTLWFPLLGAIAIALIPRRQVDLTKMAALVISLVTFGASLMILQSFRDGEPGFQLTTSVPWIPQWGITYTIGVDGISLWLVLLTTLLTPVVILSSWNSIHKHMKGYVVAMLVLEFAMIGAFVALDLLLFYIFFELMLIPMYLIIGVWGGTNRIYAAIKFFIFTIAGSLLMLLGIIYLVFLGYHSQPGSPSFAITDLYAMSVPMHAQVFLFFAFALAFAIKVPLFPLHTWLPDAHVEAPTGGSIILAGVMLKMGTYGFLRFVLPFFPQASARYAVLFGVLSVIGIIYGALVAWVQPDMKKLVAYSSVSHLGFCVLGIFAMNQTSIEGAILQMVNHGLSTGALFLLVGVIYERRHTRLLADFGGLARTMPLFTVFFIIAALSSIGLPGLNGFVGEFLILSGTFRSHPVLATLATTGVILSALYMLWMVQKVFFGPVTNPENEAIKDVAWNEVVAVVPLIVMMVWIGVHPSTFLKKMEPSVQQLLATVNSRRDEPRVLTTSNPASPAVVRSAGFQPAVSLASSRPRLLSPEAGRMPAVRPAGSRRSETAGASR
;
A
#
# COMPACT_ATOMS: atom_id res chain seq x y z
N MET A 1 5.20 13.62 -26.49
CA MET A 1 4.70 14.12 -25.19
C MET A 1 5.38 13.33 -24.11
N THR A 2 6.03 13.96 -23.15
CA THR A 2 6.67 13.30 -22.02
C THR A 2 5.59 12.59 -21.20
N ASN A 3 5.79 11.31 -20.88
CA ASN A 3 4.87 10.52 -20.06
C ASN A 3 4.71 11.21 -18.68
N PRO A 4 3.49 11.61 -18.26
CA PRO A 4 3.27 12.32 -17.01
C PRO A 4 3.72 11.52 -15.80
N LEU A 5 3.69 10.17 -15.86
CA LEU A 5 4.18 9.30 -14.80
C LEU A 5 5.68 9.43 -14.61
N SER A 6 6.46 9.40 -15.70
CA SER A 6 7.92 9.58 -15.65
C SER A 6 8.30 10.97 -15.12
N PHE A 7 7.56 12.01 -15.54
CA PHE A 7 7.79 13.35 -15.03
C PHE A 7 7.51 13.43 -13.52
N THR A 8 6.36 12.93 -13.07
CA THR A 8 5.98 12.92 -11.63
C THR A 8 7.01 12.18 -10.79
N LEU A 9 7.58 11.09 -11.31
CA LEU A 9 8.60 10.32 -10.61
C LEU A 9 9.91 11.10 -10.48
N TRP A 10 10.48 11.59 -11.60
CA TRP A 10 11.85 12.13 -11.61
C TRP A 10 11.94 13.59 -11.16
N PHE A 11 10.85 14.36 -11.25
CA PHE A 11 10.88 15.79 -10.95
C PHE A 11 11.25 16.11 -9.50
N PRO A 12 10.79 15.39 -8.45
CA PRO A 12 11.24 15.61 -7.08
C PRO A 12 12.74 15.40 -6.89
N LEU A 13 13.33 14.39 -7.54
CA LEU A 13 14.77 14.14 -7.46
C LEU A 13 15.58 15.23 -8.14
N LEU A 14 15.16 15.65 -9.33
CA LEU A 14 15.80 16.79 -10.03
C LEU A 14 15.67 18.06 -9.19
N GLY A 15 14.52 18.28 -8.57
CA GLY A 15 14.31 19.38 -7.63
C GLY A 15 15.19 19.31 -6.40
N ALA A 16 15.39 18.12 -5.83
CA ALA A 16 16.30 17.93 -4.70
C ALA A 16 17.75 18.28 -5.08
N ILE A 17 18.19 17.86 -6.27
CA ILE A 17 19.51 18.22 -6.82
C ILE A 17 19.63 19.74 -7.02
N ALA A 18 18.63 20.37 -7.62
CA ALA A 18 18.62 21.82 -7.83
C ALA A 18 18.72 22.59 -6.49
N ILE A 19 17.92 22.17 -5.49
CA ILE A 19 17.98 22.76 -4.14
C ILE A 19 19.36 22.51 -3.48
N ALA A 20 19.97 21.35 -3.71
CA ALA A 20 21.30 21.07 -3.19
C ALA A 20 22.37 22.06 -3.69
N LEU A 21 22.17 22.71 -4.83
CA LEU A 21 23.06 23.72 -5.40
C LEU A 21 22.79 25.13 -4.84
N ILE A 22 21.63 25.41 -4.24
CA ILE A 22 21.32 26.72 -3.64
C ILE A 22 22.30 26.98 -2.48
N PRO A 23 22.86 28.21 -2.32
CA PRO A 23 23.69 28.55 -1.19
C PRO A 23 22.96 28.38 0.15
N ARG A 24 23.67 27.86 1.18
CA ARG A 24 23.09 27.59 2.51
C ARG A 24 22.48 28.81 3.20
N ARG A 25 22.89 30.01 2.82
CA ARG A 25 22.41 31.28 3.39
C ARG A 25 21.00 31.64 2.88
N GLN A 26 20.55 31.10 1.74
CA GLN A 26 19.28 31.43 1.12
C GLN A 26 18.17 30.46 1.58
N VAL A 27 17.83 30.55 2.87
CA VAL A 27 16.85 29.63 3.50
C VAL A 27 15.46 29.80 2.90
N ASP A 28 15.01 31.05 2.70
CA ASP A 28 13.67 31.32 2.18
C ASP A 28 13.51 30.88 0.71
N LEU A 29 14.55 31.08 -0.11
CA LEU A 29 14.57 30.54 -1.47
C LEU A 29 14.50 29.01 -1.46
N THR A 30 15.20 28.36 -0.52
CA THR A 30 15.16 26.90 -0.36
C THR A 30 13.76 26.41 -0.02
N LYS A 31 13.06 27.04 0.92
CA LYS A 31 11.69 26.72 1.32
C LYS A 31 10.70 26.92 0.15
N MET A 32 10.81 28.08 -0.52
CA MET A 32 9.94 28.41 -1.64
C MET A 32 10.15 27.45 -2.83
N ALA A 33 11.41 27.18 -3.21
CA ALA A 33 11.75 26.24 -4.26
C ALA A 33 11.19 24.85 -3.97
N ALA A 34 11.33 24.36 -2.73
CA ALA A 34 10.81 23.07 -2.32
C ALA A 34 9.27 23.01 -2.43
N LEU A 35 8.58 24.06 -1.97
CA LEU A 35 7.13 24.14 -2.08
C LEU A 35 6.68 24.15 -3.55
N VAL A 36 7.34 24.94 -4.40
CA VAL A 36 7.01 24.99 -5.84
C VAL A 36 7.25 23.62 -6.49
N ILE A 37 8.39 22.96 -6.22
CA ILE A 37 8.71 21.64 -6.76
C ILE A 37 7.64 20.63 -6.35
N SER A 38 7.28 20.56 -5.07
CA SER A 38 6.25 19.62 -4.59
C SER A 38 4.86 19.92 -5.15
N LEU A 39 4.48 21.20 -5.31
CA LEU A 39 3.21 21.58 -5.95
C LEU A 39 3.18 21.23 -7.44
N VAL A 40 4.30 21.42 -8.16
CA VAL A 40 4.40 21.01 -9.59
C VAL A 40 4.32 19.50 -9.70
N THR A 41 4.96 18.74 -8.80
CA THR A 41 4.86 17.28 -8.74
C THR A 41 3.42 16.84 -8.50
N PHE A 42 2.73 17.48 -7.55
CA PHE A 42 1.30 17.21 -7.31
C PHE A 42 0.45 17.55 -8.55
N GLY A 43 0.66 18.70 -9.18
CA GLY A 43 -0.01 19.07 -10.43
C GLY A 43 0.21 18.04 -11.55
N ALA A 44 1.45 17.55 -11.71
CA ALA A 44 1.76 16.49 -12.66
C ALA A 44 1.06 15.16 -12.32
N SER A 45 0.93 14.81 -11.04
CA SER A 45 0.17 13.63 -10.64
C SER A 45 -1.33 13.73 -10.94
N LEU A 46 -1.91 14.93 -10.92
CA LEU A 46 -3.29 15.14 -11.39
C LEU A 46 -3.43 14.91 -12.90
N MET A 47 -2.38 15.14 -13.69
CA MET A 47 -2.39 14.77 -15.12
C MET A 47 -2.40 13.25 -15.31
N ILE A 48 -1.78 12.47 -14.39
CA ILE A 48 -1.91 11.01 -14.39
C ILE A 48 -3.37 10.62 -14.17
N LEU A 49 -4.05 11.23 -13.18
CA LEU A 49 -5.47 10.99 -12.90
C LEU A 49 -6.37 11.30 -14.09
N GLN A 50 -6.11 12.39 -14.82
CA GLN A 50 -6.86 12.77 -16.02
C GLN A 50 -6.63 11.81 -17.20
N SER A 51 -5.40 11.28 -17.32
CA SER A 51 -5.03 10.36 -18.40
C SER A 51 -5.40 8.91 -18.11
N PHE A 52 -5.78 8.61 -16.85
CA PHE A 52 -6.13 7.28 -16.41
C PHE A 52 -7.50 6.86 -16.94
N ARG A 53 -7.55 5.75 -17.67
CA ARG A 53 -8.77 5.20 -18.28
C ARG A 53 -9.50 4.31 -17.31
N ASP A 54 -10.76 4.66 -17.05
CA ASP A 54 -11.64 3.84 -16.23
C ASP A 54 -12.01 2.54 -16.97
N GLY A 55 -12.14 1.45 -16.22
CA GLY A 55 -12.52 0.15 -16.78
C GLY A 55 -11.36 -0.70 -17.35
N GLU A 56 -10.17 -0.15 -17.53
CA GLU A 56 -8.99 -0.91 -17.94
C GLU A 56 -8.29 -1.53 -16.72
N PRO A 57 -8.20 -2.86 -16.61
CA PRO A 57 -7.66 -3.51 -15.40
C PRO A 57 -6.14 -3.50 -15.30
N GLY A 58 -5.44 -3.36 -16.44
CA GLY A 58 -3.99 -3.47 -16.54
C GLY A 58 -3.21 -2.22 -16.12
N PHE A 59 -1.88 -2.31 -16.24
CA PHE A 59 -0.99 -1.18 -16.01
C PHE A 59 -1.08 -0.18 -17.15
N GLN A 60 -1.23 1.09 -16.80
CA GLN A 60 -1.35 2.21 -17.74
C GLN A 60 -0.14 3.13 -17.62
N LEU A 61 0.03 4.02 -18.62
CA LEU A 61 1.15 4.97 -18.71
C LEU A 61 2.53 4.30 -18.56
N THR A 62 2.64 3.08 -19.07
CA THR A 62 3.85 2.26 -18.93
C THR A 62 5.02 2.85 -19.71
N THR A 63 6.20 2.78 -19.10
CA THR A 63 7.49 3.07 -19.74
C THR A 63 8.43 1.93 -19.40
N SER A 64 9.02 1.29 -20.40
CA SER A 64 9.96 0.18 -20.21
C SER A 64 11.24 0.44 -20.99
N VAL A 65 12.38 0.35 -20.31
CA VAL A 65 13.72 0.48 -20.89
C VAL A 65 14.59 -0.63 -20.32
N PRO A 66 15.32 -1.39 -21.15
CA PRO A 66 16.30 -2.35 -20.68
C PRO A 66 17.37 -1.63 -19.84
N TRP A 67 17.63 -2.12 -18.61
CA TRP A 67 18.64 -1.54 -17.73
C TRP A 67 19.88 -2.43 -17.65
N ILE A 68 19.71 -3.70 -17.26
CA ILE A 68 20.79 -4.70 -17.24
C ILE A 68 20.27 -5.94 -17.98
N PRO A 69 20.39 -5.96 -19.33
CA PRO A 69 19.77 -7.01 -20.16
C PRO A 69 20.28 -8.41 -19.85
N GLN A 70 21.56 -8.55 -19.46
CA GLN A 70 22.17 -9.84 -19.14
C GLN A 70 21.48 -10.55 -17.97
N TRP A 71 20.85 -9.79 -17.08
CA TRP A 71 20.15 -10.29 -15.90
C TRP A 71 18.62 -10.13 -16.02
N GLY A 72 18.14 -9.67 -17.17
CA GLY A 72 16.71 -9.45 -17.39
C GLY A 72 16.11 -8.35 -16.54
N ILE A 73 16.92 -7.40 -16.07
CA ILE A 73 16.49 -6.28 -15.24
C ILE A 73 16.10 -5.12 -16.14
N THR A 74 14.90 -4.57 -15.91
CA THR A 74 14.34 -3.47 -16.70
C THR A 74 13.97 -2.28 -15.81
N TYR A 75 14.16 -1.08 -16.35
CA TYR A 75 13.49 0.09 -15.81
C TYR A 75 12.08 0.12 -16.39
N THR A 76 11.15 -0.52 -15.69
CA THR A 76 9.75 -0.57 -16.10
C THR A 76 8.89 0.03 -15.01
N ILE A 77 8.13 1.07 -15.36
CA ILE A 77 7.19 1.75 -14.48
C ILE A 77 5.80 1.78 -15.12
N GLY A 78 4.77 1.82 -14.30
CA GLY A 78 3.37 1.93 -14.71
C GLY A 78 2.47 2.15 -13.51
N VAL A 79 1.22 2.52 -13.77
CA VAL A 79 0.22 2.77 -12.73
C VAL A 79 -1.06 2.01 -13.05
N ASP A 80 -1.71 1.50 -12.00
CA ASP A 80 -3.03 0.86 -12.07
C ASP A 80 -3.96 1.42 -10.98
N GLY A 81 -5.19 0.93 -10.90
CA GLY A 81 -6.17 1.40 -9.92
C GLY A 81 -5.76 1.20 -8.46
N ILE A 82 -4.82 0.29 -8.16
CA ILE A 82 -4.30 0.08 -6.80
C ILE A 82 -3.26 1.15 -6.45
N SER A 83 -2.31 1.44 -7.35
CA SER A 83 -1.21 2.36 -7.09
C SER A 83 -1.55 3.83 -7.34
N LEU A 84 -2.53 4.14 -8.19
CA LEU A 84 -2.93 5.51 -8.57
C LEU A 84 -3.19 6.40 -7.35
N TRP A 85 -4.04 5.96 -6.43
CA TRP A 85 -4.42 6.75 -5.26
C TRP A 85 -3.29 6.91 -4.25
N LEU A 86 -2.37 5.94 -4.19
CA LEU A 86 -1.18 6.01 -3.32
C LEU A 86 -0.14 6.99 -3.87
N VAL A 87 0.02 7.07 -5.19
CA VAL A 87 0.84 8.10 -5.85
C VAL A 87 0.26 9.48 -5.59
N LEU A 88 -1.06 9.68 -5.80
CA LEU A 88 -1.74 10.95 -5.54
C LEU A 88 -1.66 11.36 -4.06
N LEU A 89 -1.82 10.42 -3.14
CA LEU A 89 -1.67 10.68 -1.70
C LEU A 89 -0.24 11.13 -1.38
N THR A 90 0.77 10.51 -1.96
CA THR A 90 2.19 10.86 -1.76
C THR A 90 2.46 12.29 -2.20
N THR A 91 2.05 12.62 -3.41
CA THR A 91 2.27 13.96 -3.99
C THR A 91 1.42 15.05 -3.33
N LEU A 92 0.25 14.72 -2.77
CA LEU A 92 -0.57 15.64 -1.98
C LEU A 92 0.06 15.94 -0.61
N LEU A 93 0.61 14.92 0.06
CA LEU A 93 1.15 15.09 1.41
C LEU A 93 2.49 15.84 1.43
N THR A 94 3.30 15.76 0.38
CA THR A 94 4.61 16.42 0.36
C THR A 94 4.54 17.95 0.50
N PRO A 95 3.72 18.71 -0.28
CA PRO A 95 3.57 20.15 -0.06
C PRO A 95 2.98 20.47 1.32
N VAL A 96 2.05 19.65 1.84
CA VAL A 96 1.53 19.81 3.22
C VAL A 96 2.66 19.71 4.23
N VAL A 97 3.57 18.74 4.08
CA VAL A 97 4.74 18.57 4.95
C VAL A 97 5.70 19.75 4.86
N ILE A 98 5.98 20.26 3.65
CA ILE A 98 6.85 21.42 3.47
C ILE A 98 6.24 22.66 4.14
N LEU A 99 4.93 22.90 3.98
CA LEU A 99 4.21 23.97 4.64
C LEU A 99 4.20 23.82 6.17
N SER A 100 3.97 22.62 6.68
CA SER A 100 3.99 22.36 8.13
C SER A 100 5.37 22.56 8.75
N SER A 101 6.41 22.33 7.96
CA SER A 101 7.81 22.45 8.40
C SER A 101 8.37 23.87 8.27
N TRP A 102 7.57 24.80 7.73
CA TRP A 102 8.04 26.15 7.38
C TRP A 102 8.63 26.92 8.56
N ASN A 103 7.99 26.84 9.72
CA ASN A 103 8.38 27.52 10.94
C ASN A 103 9.02 26.59 11.99
N SER A 104 8.85 25.28 11.86
CA SER A 104 9.29 24.30 12.87
C SER A 104 10.73 23.82 12.68
N ILE A 105 11.24 23.88 11.45
CA ILE A 105 12.61 23.45 11.16
C ILE A 105 13.54 24.64 11.05
N HIS A 106 14.33 24.87 12.12
CA HIS A 106 15.26 26.00 12.19
C HIS A 106 16.70 25.63 11.79
N LYS A 107 17.11 24.36 12.01
CA LYS A 107 18.49 23.90 11.75
C LYS A 107 18.54 23.02 10.51
N HIS A 108 19.55 23.25 9.66
CA HIS A 108 19.81 22.42 8.46
C HIS A 108 18.61 22.29 7.51
N MET A 109 17.79 23.35 7.35
CA MET A 109 16.56 23.34 6.54
C MET A 109 16.78 22.78 5.13
N LYS A 110 17.88 23.16 4.45
CA LYS A 110 18.24 22.66 3.13
C LYS A 110 18.35 21.12 3.10
N GLY A 111 19.05 20.53 4.07
CA GLY A 111 19.19 19.07 4.18
C GLY A 111 17.86 18.39 4.42
N TYR A 112 16.98 18.98 5.24
CA TYR A 112 15.64 18.48 5.51
C TYR A 112 14.79 18.41 4.25
N VAL A 113 14.73 19.49 3.50
CA VAL A 113 13.92 19.58 2.27
C VAL A 113 14.44 18.63 1.20
N VAL A 114 15.78 18.54 1.02
CA VAL A 114 16.38 17.58 0.09
C VAL A 114 16.01 16.15 0.49
N ALA A 115 16.10 15.81 1.78
CA ALA A 115 15.70 14.48 2.26
C ALA A 115 14.20 14.19 2.01
N MET A 116 13.32 15.19 2.17
CA MET A 116 11.88 15.04 1.89
C MET A 116 11.59 14.81 0.40
N LEU A 117 12.25 15.54 -0.50
CA LEU A 117 12.04 15.35 -1.95
C LEU A 117 12.65 14.04 -2.46
N VAL A 118 13.79 13.60 -1.92
CA VAL A 118 14.35 12.27 -2.22
C VAL A 118 13.42 11.17 -1.71
N LEU A 119 12.81 11.37 -0.54
CA LEU A 119 11.84 10.45 0.02
C LEU A 119 10.57 10.37 -0.85
N GLU A 120 10.07 11.52 -1.33
CA GLU A 120 8.95 11.58 -2.28
C GLU A 120 9.26 10.79 -3.56
N PHE A 121 10.42 11.01 -4.17
CA PHE A 121 10.90 10.24 -5.32
C PHE A 121 10.90 8.75 -5.06
N ALA A 122 11.46 8.32 -3.92
CA ALA A 122 11.56 6.91 -3.58
C ALA A 122 10.18 6.26 -3.32
N MET A 123 9.26 6.99 -2.68
CA MET A 123 7.88 6.51 -2.43
C MET A 123 7.08 6.36 -3.72
N ILE A 124 7.13 7.37 -4.60
CA ILE A 124 6.47 7.28 -5.92
C ILE A 124 7.07 6.10 -6.69
N GLY A 125 8.41 5.99 -6.73
CA GLY A 125 9.10 4.90 -7.43
C GLY A 125 8.67 3.52 -6.98
N ALA A 126 8.51 3.30 -5.67
CA ALA A 126 8.06 2.02 -5.14
C ALA A 126 6.60 1.67 -5.52
N PHE A 127 5.70 2.67 -5.65
CA PHE A 127 4.32 2.41 -6.07
C PHE A 127 4.17 2.17 -7.58
N VAL A 128 5.10 2.65 -8.39
CA VAL A 128 4.99 2.55 -9.86
C VAL A 128 5.96 1.56 -10.49
N ALA A 129 6.90 0.99 -9.73
CA ALA A 129 7.84 0.00 -10.23
C ALA A 129 7.12 -1.29 -10.64
N LEU A 130 7.37 -1.74 -11.87
CA LEU A 130 6.86 -2.99 -12.46
C LEU A 130 7.97 -4.03 -12.68
N ASP A 131 9.16 -3.77 -12.19
CA ASP A 131 10.27 -4.69 -12.07
C ASP A 131 10.55 -4.91 -10.58
N LEU A 132 10.70 -6.15 -10.16
CA LEU A 132 10.77 -6.51 -8.73
C LEU A 132 12.07 -6.03 -8.07
N LEU A 133 13.19 -5.98 -8.82
CA LEU A 133 14.43 -5.41 -8.29
C LEU A 133 14.35 -3.88 -8.22
N LEU A 134 13.74 -3.24 -9.22
CA LEU A 134 13.49 -1.80 -9.21
C LEU A 134 12.61 -1.40 -8.03
N PHE A 135 11.55 -2.18 -7.77
CA PHE A 135 10.73 -2.00 -6.56
C PHE A 135 11.58 -2.08 -5.29
N TYR A 136 12.42 -3.12 -5.17
CA TYR A 136 13.27 -3.31 -4.00
C TYR A 136 14.21 -2.12 -3.78
N ILE A 137 14.83 -1.61 -4.85
CA ILE A 137 15.72 -0.44 -4.78
C ILE A 137 14.97 0.78 -4.23
N PHE A 138 13.78 1.08 -4.74
CA PHE A 138 12.98 2.19 -4.24
C PHE A 138 12.49 1.96 -2.81
N PHE A 139 12.12 0.73 -2.47
CA PHE A 139 11.69 0.34 -1.12
C PHE A 139 12.79 0.54 -0.08
N GLU A 140 14.03 0.23 -0.42
CA GLU A 140 15.20 0.46 0.44
C GLU A 140 15.62 1.94 0.45
N LEU A 141 15.56 2.60 -0.69
CA LEU A 141 15.96 4.01 -0.80
C LEU A 141 15.20 4.91 0.17
N MET A 142 13.94 4.60 0.50
CA MET A 142 13.16 5.35 1.47
C MET A 142 13.75 5.34 2.89
N LEU A 143 14.50 4.29 3.25
CA LEU A 143 15.03 4.15 4.62
C LEU A 143 16.06 5.22 4.94
N ILE A 144 16.92 5.56 4.00
CA ILE A 144 18.03 6.50 4.21
C ILE A 144 17.50 7.91 4.54
N PRO A 145 16.64 8.55 3.71
CA PRO A 145 16.09 9.85 4.03
C PRO A 145 15.30 9.85 5.35
N MET A 146 14.48 8.82 5.60
CA MET A 146 13.69 8.77 6.84
C MET A 146 14.55 8.56 8.06
N TYR A 147 15.60 7.72 8.00
CA TYR A 147 16.60 7.60 9.06
C TYR A 147 17.26 8.93 9.39
N LEU A 148 17.65 9.71 8.36
CA LEU A 148 18.21 11.04 8.55
C LEU A 148 17.20 12.03 9.13
N ILE A 149 15.94 12.01 8.65
CA ILE A 149 14.87 12.88 9.15
C ILE A 149 14.63 12.64 10.64
N ILE A 150 14.57 11.40 11.08
CA ILE A 150 14.40 11.05 12.49
C ILE A 150 15.68 11.40 13.27
N GLY A 151 16.85 10.99 12.80
CA GLY A 151 18.11 11.07 13.54
C GLY A 151 18.68 12.49 13.65
N VAL A 152 18.43 13.37 12.68
CA VAL A 152 18.97 14.76 12.67
C VAL A 152 17.96 15.75 13.26
N TRP A 153 16.69 15.67 12.88
CA TRP A 153 15.65 16.66 13.26
C TRP A 153 14.67 16.13 14.31
N GLY A 154 14.88 14.92 14.82
CA GLY A 154 14.05 14.31 15.86
C GLY A 154 14.28 14.88 17.26
N GLY A 155 13.50 14.34 18.21
CA GLY A 155 13.50 14.74 19.63
C GLY A 155 14.72 14.22 20.41
N THR A 156 14.54 14.04 21.71
CA THR A 156 15.63 13.70 22.63
C THR A 156 16.21 12.32 22.41
N ASN A 157 15.36 11.31 22.13
CA ASN A 157 15.78 9.92 21.91
C ASN A 157 15.87 9.54 20.43
N ARG A 158 16.07 10.55 19.56
CA ARG A 158 16.05 10.39 18.09
C ARG A 158 17.02 9.33 17.55
N ILE A 159 18.20 9.20 18.13
CA ILE A 159 19.21 8.23 17.65
C ILE A 159 18.73 6.81 17.91
N TYR A 160 18.22 6.50 19.10
CA TYR A 160 17.63 5.20 19.41
C TYR A 160 16.47 4.87 18.47
N ALA A 161 15.54 5.81 18.29
CA ALA A 161 14.38 5.63 17.43
C ALA A 161 14.77 5.41 15.95
N ALA A 162 15.75 6.18 15.45
CA ALA A 162 16.25 6.05 14.08
C ALA A 162 16.93 4.69 13.86
N ILE A 163 17.80 4.25 14.78
CA ILE A 163 18.47 2.95 14.71
C ILE A 163 17.44 1.82 14.80
N LYS A 164 16.49 1.88 15.74
CA LYS A 164 15.45 0.87 15.89
C LYS A 164 14.61 0.75 14.62
N PHE A 165 14.15 1.86 14.06
CA PHE A 165 13.44 1.90 12.78
C PHE A 165 14.24 1.24 11.66
N PHE A 166 15.53 1.61 11.53
CA PHE A 166 16.41 1.09 10.48
C PHE A 166 16.64 -0.42 10.63
N ILE A 167 17.00 -0.91 11.83
CA ILE A 167 17.28 -2.35 12.05
C ILE A 167 16.03 -3.20 11.79
N PHE A 168 14.85 -2.78 12.30
CA PHE A 168 13.62 -3.52 12.07
C PHE A 168 13.30 -3.65 10.58
N THR A 169 13.42 -2.53 9.84
CA THR A 169 13.05 -2.50 8.42
C THR A 169 14.05 -3.26 7.56
N ILE A 170 15.36 -3.06 7.76
CA ILE A 170 16.38 -3.73 6.95
C ILE A 170 16.42 -5.25 7.21
N ALA A 171 16.17 -5.71 8.43
CA ALA A 171 16.14 -7.14 8.73
C ALA A 171 15.05 -7.87 7.93
N GLY A 172 13.86 -7.27 7.80
CA GLY A 172 12.79 -7.81 6.97
C GLY A 172 13.10 -7.76 5.48
N SER A 173 13.60 -6.63 5.00
CA SER A 173 13.83 -6.43 3.57
C SER A 173 15.00 -7.24 3.02
N LEU A 174 16.03 -7.54 3.81
CA LEU A 174 17.10 -8.45 3.39
C LEU A 174 16.57 -9.87 3.16
N LEU A 175 15.63 -10.35 3.99
CA LEU A 175 14.97 -11.64 3.74
C LEU A 175 14.13 -11.60 2.46
N MET A 176 13.44 -10.49 2.20
CA MET A 176 12.72 -10.27 0.95
C MET A 176 13.67 -10.28 -0.26
N LEU A 177 14.86 -9.65 -0.16
CA LEU A 177 15.86 -9.68 -1.24
C LEU A 177 16.30 -11.10 -1.56
N LEU A 178 16.61 -11.91 -0.55
CA LEU A 178 16.92 -13.32 -0.73
C LEU A 178 15.75 -14.06 -1.41
N GLY A 179 14.53 -13.75 -1.00
CA GLY A 179 13.32 -14.27 -1.63
C GLY A 179 13.19 -13.84 -3.10
N ILE A 180 13.49 -12.59 -3.44
CA ILE A 180 13.49 -12.09 -4.82
C ILE A 180 14.48 -12.86 -5.69
N ILE A 181 15.73 -12.99 -5.23
CA ILE A 181 16.77 -13.72 -5.96
C ILE A 181 16.36 -15.18 -6.18
N TYR A 182 15.83 -15.83 -5.14
CA TYR A 182 15.39 -17.24 -5.25
C TYR A 182 14.17 -17.40 -6.16
N LEU A 183 13.22 -16.46 -6.14
CA LEU A 183 12.05 -16.47 -7.02
C LEU A 183 12.46 -16.37 -8.49
N VAL A 184 13.36 -15.44 -8.83
CA VAL A 184 13.89 -15.27 -10.21
C VAL A 184 14.71 -16.49 -10.63
N PHE A 185 15.51 -17.07 -9.72
CA PHE A 185 16.25 -18.31 -9.97
C PHE A 185 15.32 -19.48 -10.31
N LEU A 186 14.21 -19.64 -9.58
CA LEU A 186 13.19 -20.66 -9.90
C LEU A 186 12.57 -20.42 -11.28
N GLY A 187 12.27 -19.17 -11.63
CA GLY A 187 11.72 -18.81 -12.95
C GLY A 187 12.68 -19.19 -14.09
N TYR A 188 13.94 -18.85 -13.95
CA TYR A 188 14.99 -19.18 -14.92
C TYR A 188 15.14 -20.68 -15.16
N HIS A 189 15.02 -21.51 -14.11
CA HIS A 189 15.13 -22.97 -14.23
C HIS A 189 13.85 -23.63 -14.77
N SER A 190 12.70 -22.99 -14.57
CA SER A 190 11.40 -23.51 -15.04
C SER A 190 11.16 -23.25 -16.54
N GLN A 191 11.71 -22.15 -17.05
CA GLN A 191 11.62 -21.75 -18.46
C GLN A 191 13.00 -21.29 -18.92
N PRO A 192 13.80 -22.20 -19.55
CA PRO A 192 15.13 -21.85 -20.02
C PRO A 192 15.10 -20.69 -21.02
N GLY A 193 15.74 -19.59 -20.66
CA GLY A 193 15.77 -18.34 -21.41
C GLY A 193 16.60 -17.32 -20.67
N SER A 194 16.21 -16.04 -20.74
CA SER A 194 16.78 -14.99 -19.90
C SER A 194 16.02 -14.90 -18.57
N PRO A 195 16.70 -14.67 -17.44
CA PRO A 195 16.01 -14.36 -16.19
C PRO A 195 15.13 -13.12 -16.37
N SER A 196 14.00 -13.04 -15.66
CA SER A 196 13.11 -11.88 -15.69
C SER A 196 12.75 -11.43 -14.27
N PHE A 197 12.85 -10.13 -14.04
CA PHE A 197 12.36 -9.45 -12.83
C PHE A 197 11.03 -8.75 -13.08
N ALA A 198 10.50 -8.80 -14.30
CA ALA A 198 9.21 -8.17 -14.62
C ALA A 198 8.09 -8.82 -13.82
N ILE A 199 7.30 -8.00 -13.13
CA ILE A 199 6.19 -8.46 -12.26
C ILE A 199 5.17 -9.27 -13.06
N THR A 200 4.90 -8.89 -14.31
CA THR A 200 3.98 -9.59 -15.21
C THR A 200 4.42 -11.02 -15.52
N ASP A 201 5.72 -11.24 -15.74
CA ASP A 201 6.28 -12.56 -16.01
C ASP A 201 6.24 -13.42 -14.74
N LEU A 202 6.59 -12.82 -13.60
CA LEU A 202 6.53 -13.49 -12.31
C LEU A 202 5.08 -13.86 -11.91
N TYR A 203 4.09 -13.07 -12.33
CA TYR A 203 2.67 -13.45 -12.15
C TYR A 203 2.30 -14.69 -12.96
N ALA A 204 2.89 -14.92 -14.09
CA ALA A 204 2.63 -16.09 -14.92
C ALA A 204 3.33 -17.36 -14.42
N MET A 205 4.30 -17.24 -13.50
CA MET A 205 5.13 -18.35 -13.06
C MET A 205 4.43 -19.24 -12.03
N SER A 206 4.42 -20.56 -12.23
CA SER A 206 3.96 -21.52 -11.22
C SER A 206 5.08 -21.84 -10.25
N VAL A 207 4.86 -21.53 -8.96
CA VAL A 207 5.84 -21.77 -7.89
C VAL A 207 5.41 -23.01 -7.07
N PRO A 208 6.27 -24.03 -6.89
CA PRO A 208 5.95 -25.21 -6.10
C PRO A 208 5.59 -24.84 -4.65
N MET A 209 4.64 -25.57 -4.03
CA MET A 209 4.07 -25.21 -2.72
C MET A 209 5.13 -25.06 -1.61
N HIS A 210 6.15 -25.91 -1.56
CA HIS A 210 7.23 -25.81 -0.58
C HIS A 210 8.02 -24.50 -0.73
N ALA A 211 8.30 -24.08 -1.98
CA ALA A 211 8.94 -22.81 -2.26
C ALA A 211 8.00 -21.63 -2.00
N GLN A 212 6.70 -21.76 -2.33
CA GLN A 212 5.71 -20.73 -2.00
C GLN A 212 5.67 -20.40 -0.51
N VAL A 213 5.70 -21.42 0.37
CA VAL A 213 5.66 -21.18 1.83
C VAL A 213 6.87 -20.39 2.30
N PHE A 214 8.06 -20.79 1.86
CA PHE A 214 9.29 -20.09 2.22
C PHE A 214 9.28 -18.63 1.70
N LEU A 215 9.00 -18.45 0.42
CA LEU A 215 8.95 -17.14 -0.23
C LEU A 215 7.84 -16.26 0.34
N PHE A 216 6.67 -16.84 0.62
CA PHE A 216 5.56 -16.14 1.27
C PHE A 216 6.02 -15.51 2.58
N PHE A 217 6.65 -16.26 3.47
CA PHE A 217 7.11 -15.72 4.74
C PHE A 217 8.27 -14.73 4.58
N ALA A 218 9.16 -14.91 3.62
CA ALA A 218 10.24 -13.97 3.34
C ALA A 218 9.70 -12.58 2.93
N PHE A 219 8.71 -12.54 2.03
CA PHE A 219 8.05 -11.30 1.62
C PHE A 219 7.08 -10.78 2.70
N ALA A 220 6.24 -11.65 3.25
CA ALA A 220 5.24 -11.26 4.22
C ALA A 220 5.86 -10.69 5.50
N LEU A 221 7.01 -11.18 5.96
CA LEU A 221 7.71 -10.63 7.11
C LEU A 221 8.19 -9.19 6.85
N ALA A 222 8.78 -8.93 5.69
CA ALA A 222 9.21 -7.59 5.31
C ALA A 222 8.03 -6.60 5.32
N PHE A 223 6.91 -7.00 4.73
CA PHE A 223 5.72 -6.16 4.67
C PHE A 223 4.98 -6.07 6.01
N ALA A 224 4.95 -7.13 6.82
CA ALA A 224 4.37 -7.10 8.16
C ALA A 224 5.15 -6.19 9.11
N ILE A 225 6.49 -6.13 9.00
CA ILE A 225 7.31 -5.15 9.72
C ILE A 225 6.96 -3.73 9.27
N LYS A 226 6.81 -3.52 7.96
CA LYS A 226 6.56 -2.18 7.39
C LYS A 226 5.16 -1.67 7.72
N VAL A 227 4.14 -2.55 7.78
CA VAL A 227 2.72 -2.19 8.09
C VAL A 227 2.49 -1.64 9.48
N PRO A 228 3.04 -1.84 10.48
CA PRO A 228 3.55 -2.63 11.58
C PRO A 228 2.50 -3.62 12.16
N LEU A 229 2.49 -4.79 11.65
CA LEU A 229 1.57 -5.84 12.13
C LEU A 229 2.02 -6.35 13.51
N PHE A 230 1.05 -6.65 14.40
CA PHE A 230 1.40 -7.31 15.68
C PHE A 230 2.07 -8.68 15.43
N PRO A 231 3.16 -9.01 16.16
CA PRO A 231 3.87 -8.26 17.20
C PRO A 231 5.02 -7.36 16.71
N LEU A 232 5.18 -7.17 15.40
CA LEU A 232 6.31 -6.48 14.75
C LEU A 232 6.20 -4.94 14.74
N HIS A 233 5.33 -4.36 15.58
CA HIS A 233 4.93 -2.95 15.55
C HIS A 233 5.77 -2.03 16.45
N THR A 234 6.62 -2.56 17.32
CA THR A 234 7.22 -1.81 18.43
C THR A 234 8.15 -0.68 18.01
N TRP A 235 8.63 -0.68 16.78
CA TRP A 235 9.46 0.39 16.23
C TRP A 235 8.66 1.66 15.89
N LEU A 236 7.36 1.49 15.55
CA LEU A 236 6.54 2.56 15.01
C LEU A 236 6.28 3.70 16.02
N PRO A 237 5.82 3.43 17.28
CA PRO A 237 5.58 4.50 18.23
C PRO A 237 6.84 5.30 18.56
N ASP A 238 8.00 4.63 18.67
CA ASP A 238 9.27 5.31 18.95
C ASP A 238 9.69 6.20 17.77
N ALA A 239 9.59 5.68 16.53
CA ALA A 239 9.90 6.45 15.35
C ALA A 239 8.98 7.69 15.21
N HIS A 240 7.66 7.53 15.42
CA HIS A 240 6.71 8.65 15.33
C HIS A 240 6.92 9.71 16.39
N VAL A 241 7.13 9.29 17.64
CA VAL A 241 7.28 10.24 18.76
C VAL A 241 8.50 11.11 18.58
N GLU A 242 9.60 10.52 18.12
CA GLU A 242 10.86 11.23 17.94
C GLU A 242 10.92 12.01 16.61
N ALA A 243 10.30 11.53 15.53
CA ALA A 243 10.34 12.21 14.24
C ALA A 243 9.80 13.65 14.34
N PRO A 244 10.33 14.61 13.56
CA PRO A 244 9.68 15.92 13.41
C PRO A 244 8.28 15.73 12.80
N THR A 245 7.40 16.73 12.96
CA THR A 245 5.99 16.68 12.52
C THR A 245 5.87 16.20 11.07
N GLY A 246 6.61 16.80 10.14
CA GLY A 246 6.58 16.38 8.74
C GLY A 246 7.07 14.95 8.51
N GLY A 247 8.07 14.48 9.28
CA GLY A 247 8.51 13.09 9.27
C GLY A 247 7.40 12.13 9.70
N SER A 248 6.64 12.49 10.76
CA SER A 248 5.50 11.68 11.22
C SER A 248 4.36 11.65 10.21
N ILE A 249 4.07 12.77 9.52
CA ILE A 249 3.04 12.84 8.47
C ILE A 249 3.37 11.88 7.33
N ILE A 250 4.60 11.91 6.80
CA ILE A 250 5.01 11.04 5.68
C ILE A 250 5.11 9.58 6.12
N LEU A 251 5.66 9.31 7.30
CA LEU A 251 5.77 7.95 7.82
C LEU A 251 4.39 7.30 7.95
N ALA A 252 3.43 7.97 8.64
CA ALA A 252 2.06 7.48 8.78
C ALA A 252 1.27 7.57 7.48
N GLY A 253 1.43 8.64 6.72
CA GLY A 253 0.64 8.91 5.51
C GLY A 253 0.93 7.94 4.37
N VAL A 254 2.21 7.65 4.12
CA VAL A 254 2.65 6.93 2.92
C VAL A 254 3.48 5.69 3.23
N MET A 255 4.54 5.80 4.04
CA MET A 255 5.52 4.72 4.18
C MET A 255 4.93 3.41 4.73
N LEU A 256 3.97 3.49 5.64
CA LEU A 256 3.29 2.30 6.17
C LEU A 256 2.49 1.56 5.09
N LYS A 257 1.98 2.30 4.06
CA LYS A 257 1.20 1.73 2.96
C LYS A 257 2.04 0.91 1.99
N MET A 258 3.36 1.07 2.01
CA MET A 258 4.26 0.21 1.25
C MET A 258 4.14 -1.26 1.67
N GLY A 259 3.89 -1.53 2.96
CA GLY A 259 3.68 -2.89 3.45
C GLY A 259 2.35 -3.48 2.98
N THR A 260 1.25 -2.74 3.13
CA THR A 260 -0.08 -3.18 2.65
C THR A 260 -0.12 -3.29 1.12
N TYR A 261 0.50 -2.35 0.40
CA TYR A 261 0.71 -2.44 -1.05
C TYR A 261 1.52 -3.68 -1.44
N GLY A 262 2.58 -4.00 -0.68
CA GLY A 262 3.40 -5.18 -0.91
C GLY A 262 2.63 -6.50 -0.75
N PHE A 263 1.73 -6.60 0.22
CA PHE A 263 0.82 -7.74 0.32
C PHE A 263 -0.07 -7.88 -0.92
N LEU A 264 -0.67 -6.79 -1.39
CA LEU A 264 -1.54 -6.79 -2.57
C LEU A 264 -0.76 -7.08 -3.86
N ARG A 265 0.39 -6.40 -4.04
CA ARG A 265 1.12 -6.42 -5.30
C ARG A 265 1.99 -7.66 -5.49
N PHE A 266 2.52 -8.23 -4.40
CA PHE A 266 3.49 -9.32 -4.49
C PHE A 266 3.02 -10.57 -3.75
N VAL A 267 2.64 -10.47 -2.48
CA VAL A 267 2.37 -11.68 -1.68
C VAL A 267 1.18 -12.47 -2.22
N LEU A 268 0.03 -11.81 -2.44
CA LEU A 268 -1.16 -12.49 -2.93
C LEU A 268 -0.97 -13.11 -4.32
N PRO A 269 -0.49 -12.37 -5.35
CA PRO A 269 -0.42 -12.92 -6.70
C PRO A 269 0.77 -13.85 -6.94
N PHE A 270 1.91 -13.69 -6.23
CA PHE A 270 3.05 -14.61 -6.39
C PHE A 270 2.85 -15.93 -5.65
N PHE A 271 2.18 -15.90 -4.48
CA PHE A 271 2.05 -17.03 -3.59
C PHE A 271 0.59 -17.32 -3.23
N PRO A 272 -0.31 -17.56 -4.20
CA PRO A 272 -1.75 -17.62 -3.95
C PRO A 272 -2.16 -18.80 -3.05
N GLN A 273 -1.52 -19.96 -3.17
CA GLN A 273 -1.81 -21.13 -2.33
C GLN A 273 -1.33 -20.92 -0.89
N ALA A 274 -0.13 -20.36 -0.71
CA ALA A 274 0.39 -20.02 0.62
C ALA A 274 -0.45 -18.90 1.26
N SER A 275 -0.84 -17.88 0.48
CA SER A 275 -1.70 -16.78 0.95
C SER A 275 -3.04 -17.29 1.45
N ALA A 276 -3.70 -18.20 0.72
CA ALA A 276 -4.94 -18.83 1.16
C ALA A 276 -4.75 -19.68 2.43
N ARG A 277 -3.65 -20.46 2.50
CA ARG A 277 -3.34 -21.31 3.65
C ARG A 277 -3.13 -20.52 4.93
N TYR A 278 -2.45 -19.36 4.84
CA TYR A 278 -2.10 -18.53 6.00
C TYR A 278 -3.01 -17.31 6.19
N ALA A 279 -4.11 -17.20 5.42
CA ALA A 279 -5.07 -16.09 5.53
C ALA A 279 -5.62 -15.93 6.95
N VAL A 280 -6.02 -17.03 7.59
CA VAL A 280 -6.53 -17.02 8.97
C VAL A 280 -5.46 -16.55 9.96
N LEU A 281 -4.20 -16.96 9.78
CA LEU A 281 -3.09 -16.51 10.63
C LEU A 281 -2.94 -14.98 10.59
N PHE A 282 -2.88 -14.42 9.37
CA PHE A 282 -2.78 -12.97 9.20
C PHE A 282 -4.04 -12.24 9.67
N GLY A 283 -5.23 -12.83 9.47
CA GLY A 283 -6.49 -12.34 10.02
C GLY A 283 -6.48 -12.27 11.55
N VAL A 284 -6.01 -13.31 12.23
CA VAL A 284 -5.87 -13.33 13.70
C VAL A 284 -4.87 -12.29 14.20
N LEU A 285 -3.68 -12.21 13.58
CA LEU A 285 -2.68 -11.19 13.93
C LEU A 285 -3.21 -9.77 13.71
N SER A 286 -4.01 -9.57 12.67
CA SER A 286 -4.68 -8.30 12.39
C SER A 286 -5.69 -7.93 13.48
N VAL A 287 -6.56 -8.86 13.88
CA VAL A 287 -7.55 -8.64 14.95
C VAL A 287 -6.85 -8.35 16.29
N ILE A 288 -5.79 -9.09 16.62
CA ILE A 288 -4.98 -8.79 17.81
C ILE A 288 -4.39 -7.37 17.70
N GLY A 289 -3.84 -7.00 16.55
CA GLY A 289 -3.29 -5.66 16.30
C GLY A 289 -4.34 -4.56 16.43
N ILE A 290 -5.56 -4.78 15.92
CA ILE A 290 -6.70 -3.85 16.02
C ILE A 290 -7.03 -3.59 17.50
N ILE A 291 -7.28 -4.64 18.27
CA ILE A 291 -7.72 -4.53 19.67
C ILE A 291 -6.57 -4.02 20.55
N TYR A 292 -5.40 -4.65 20.44
CA TYR A 292 -4.21 -4.30 21.22
C TYR A 292 -3.78 -2.85 20.94
N GLY A 293 -3.68 -2.46 19.67
CA GLY A 293 -3.28 -1.11 19.28
C GLY A 293 -4.23 -0.05 19.84
N ALA A 294 -5.54 -0.30 19.80
CA ALA A 294 -6.56 0.60 20.35
C ALA A 294 -6.50 0.71 21.88
N LEU A 295 -6.35 -0.41 22.59
CA LEU A 295 -6.21 -0.43 24.06
C LEU A 295 -4.94 0.28 24.53
N VAL A 296 -3.82 0.07 23.83
CA VAL A 296 -2.57 0.76 24.16
C VAL A 296 -2.66 2.25 23.82
N ALA A 297 -3.32 2.63 22.71
CA ALA A 297 -3.58 4.04 22.41
C ALA A 297 -4.36 4.73 23.52
N TRP A 298 -5.38 4.08 24.08
CA TRP A 298 -6.23 4.64 25.13
C TRP A 298 -5.47 5.04 26.41
N VAL A 299 -4.46 4.28 26.78
CA VAL A 299 -3.70 4.55 28.03
C VAL A 299 -2.49 5.49 27.82
N GLN A 300 -2.28 6.01 26.61
CA GLN A 300 -1.15 6.90 26.36
C GLN A 300 -1.38 8.30 26.95
N PRO A 301 -0.44 8.83 27.73
CA PRO A 301 -0.49 10.20 28.22
C PRO A 301 -0.10 11.25 27.19
N ASP A 302 0.58 10.87 26.12
CA ASP A 302 1.11 11.72 25.04
C ASP A 302 0.23 11.59 23.79
N MET A 303 -0.31 12.73 23.29
CA MET A 303 -1.17 12.77 22.09
C MET A 303 -0.51 12.13 20.86
N LYS A 304 0.80 12.37 20.68
CA LYS A 304 1.53 11.84 19.52
C LYS A 304 1.70 10.32 19.60
N LYS A 305 1.92 9.78 20.82
CA LYS A 305 1.94 8.33 21.06
C LYS A 305 0.57 7.69 20.83
N LEU A 306 -0.49 8.35 21.30
CA LEU A 306 -1.87 7.90 21.09
C LEU A 306 -2.17 7.74 19.60
N VAL A 307 -1.89 8.77 18.79
CA VAL A 307 -2.06 8.75 17.33
C VAL A 307 -1.15 7.70 16.68
N ALA A 308 0.06 7.47 17.18
CA ALA A 308 0.96 6.44 16.65
C ALA A 308 0.41 5.02 16.88
N TYR A 309 -0.10 4.71 18.08
CA TYR A 309 -0.70 3.41 18.36
C TYR A 309 -2.05 3.21 17.67
N SER A 310 -2.83 4.28 17.43
CA SER A 310 -4.04 4.18 16.61
C SER A 310 -3.72 3.69 15.17
N SER A 311 -2.54 4.04 14.64
CA SER A 311 -2.10 3.55 13.32
C SER A 311 -1.90 2.03 13.30
N VAL A 312 -1.42 1.41 14.40
CA VAL A 312 -1.32 -0.05 14.51
C VAL A 312 -2.69 -0.70 14.38
N SER A 313 -3.71 -0.11 15.04
CA SER A 313 -5.10 -0.56 14.96
C SER A 313 -5.67 -0.42 13.54
N HIS A 314 -5.62 0.77 12.95
CA HIS A 314 -6.21 1.04 11.63
C HIS A 314 -5.55 0.25 10.49
N LEU A 315 -4.24 0.02 10.56
CA LEU A 315 -3.55 -0.80 9.56
C LEU A 315 -3.79 -2.30 9.76
N GLY A 316 -4.14 -2.72 10.97
CA GLY A 316 -4.71 -4.05 11.22
C GLY A 316 -5.97 -4.30 10.40
N PHE A 317 -6.88 -3.31 10.28
CA PHE A 317 -8.05 -3.42 9.38
C PHE A 317 -7.62 -3.60 7.92
N CYS A 318 -6.62 -2.85 7.44
CA CYS A 318 -6.13 -3.01 6.07
C CYS A 318 -5.65 -4.43 5.79
N VAL A 319 -4.82 -5.01 6.68
CA VAL A 319 -4.31 -6.38 6.51
C VAL A 319 -5.44 -7.40 6.60
N LEU A 320 -6.39 -7.22 7.53
CA LEU A 320 -7.58 -8.06 7.63
C LEU A 320 -8.37 -8.08 6.31
N GLY A 321 -8.62 -6.90 5.71
CA GLY A 321 -9.34 -6.77 4.45
C GLY A 321 -8.59 -7.41 3.27
N ILE A 322 -7.27 -7.31 3.24
CA ILE A 322 -6.43 -7.93 2.20
C ILE A 322 -6.53 -9.46 2.27
N PHE A 323 -6.39 -10.05 3.45
CA PHE A 323 -6.42 -11.50 3.63
C PHE A 323 -7.83 -12.11 3.69
N ALA A 324 -8.89 -11.29 3.68
CA ALA A 324 -10.25 -11.75 3.43
C ALA A 324 -10.49 -12.15 1.96
N MET A 325 -9.60 -11.76 1.03
CA MET A 325 -9.48 -12.20 -0.37
C MET A 325 -10.78 -12.10 -1.17
N ASN A 326 -11.57 -11.06 -0.98
CA ASN A 326 -12.72 -10.75 -1.80
C ASN A 326 -12.72 -9.27 -2.22
N GLN A 327 -13.44 -8.96 -3.29
CA GLN A 327 -13.44 -7.64 -3.92
C GLN A 327 -13.77 -6.52 -2.92
N THR A 328 -14.88 -6.66 -2.18
CA THR A 328 -15.36 -5.63 -1.24
C THR A 328 -14.31 -5.32 -0.17
N SER A 329 -13.68 -6.35 0.42
CA SER A 329 -12.68 -6.16 1.48
C SER A 329 -11.37 -5.58 0.97
N ILE A 330 -10.93 -5.96 -0.24
CA ILE A 330 -9.69 -5.43 -0.84
C ILE A 330 -9.88 -3.98 -1.26
N GLU A 331 -11.00 -3.63 -1.90
CA GLU A 331 -11.34 -2.23 -2.21
C GLU A 331 -11.40 -1.38 -0.95
N GLY A 332 -12.04 -1.90 0.11
CA GLY A 332 -12.06 -1.27 1.43
C GLY A 332 -10.66 -1.09 2.00
N ALA A 333 -9.78 -2.08 1.87
CA ALA A 333 -8.39 -2.01 2.36
C ALA A 333 -7.58 -0.94 1.61
N ILE A 334 -7.69 -0.86 0.28
CA ILE A 334 -7.01 0.15 -0.54
C ILE A 334 -7.53 1.54 -0.17
N LEU A 335 -8.85 1.69 -0.06
CA LEU A 335 -9.44 2.98 0.34
C LEU A 335 -9.01 3.37 1.76
N GLN A 336 -8.95 2.41 2.70
CA GLN A 336 -8.51 2.67 4.08
C GLN A 336 -7.03 3.04 4.16
N MET A 337 -6.18 2.55 3.26
CA MET A 337 -4.81 3.06 3.14
C MET A 337 -4.78 4.56 2.84
N VAL A 338 -5.61 5.03 1.91
CA VAL A 338 -5.73 6.46 1.58
C VAL A 338 -6.34 7.23 2.76
N ASN A 339 -7.42 6.72 3.32
CA ASN A 339 -8.14 7.35 4.44
C ASN A 339 -7.24 7.58 5.65
N HIS A 340 -6.51 6.53 6.06
CA HIS A 340 -5.55 6.62 7.16
C HIS A 340 -4.44 7.64 6.85
N GLY A 341 -3.99 7.73 5.59
CA GLY A 341 -3.00 8.72 5.18
C GLY A 341 -3.49 10.16 5.39
N LEU A 342 -4.74 10.42 5.05
CA LEU A 342 -5.38 11.72 5.21
C LEU A 342 -5.67 12.05 6.67
N SER A 343 -6.41 11.17 7.38
CA SER A 343 -6.87 11.42 8.75
C SER A 343 -5.72 11.46 9.75
N THR A 344 -4.84 10.45 9.72
CA THR A 344 -3.69 10.38 10.62
C THR A 344 -2.62 11.42 10.27
N GLY A 345 -2.44 11.71 8.97
CA GLY A 345 -1.60 12.81 8.52
C GLY A 345 -2.06 14.16 9.07
N ALA A 346 -3.37 14.44 9.03
CA ALA A 346 -3.96 15.64 9.62
C ALA A 346 -3.84 15.66 11.16
N LEU A 347 -4.05 14.54 11.84
CA LEU A 347 -3.87 14.45 13.29
C LEU A 347 -2.43 14.74 13.69
N PHE A 348 -1.41 14.16 13.01
CA PHE A 348 -0.01 14.47 13.29
C PHE A 348 0.33 15.94 12.99
N LEU A 349 -0.22 16.50 11.91
CA LEU A 349 -0.05 17.92 11.60
C LEU A 349 -0.60 18.79 12.74
N LEU A 350 -1.82 18.52 13.19
CA LEU A 350 -2.47 19.29 14.26
C LEU A 350 -1.79 19.10 15.62
N VAL A 351 -1.34 17.88 15.96
CA VAL A 351 -0.51 17.66 17.16
C VAL A 351 0.82 18.43 17.05
N GLY A 352 1.39 18.55 15.85
CA GLY A 352 2.55 19.39 15.61
C GLY A 352 2.29 20.86 15.84
N VAL A 353 1.16 21.39 15.36
CA VAL A 353 0.73 22.78 15.52
C VAL A 353 0.63 23.16 17.01
N ILE A 354 0.03 22.31 17.84
CA ILE A 354 -0.06 22.59 19.28
C ILE A 354 1.30 22.45 19.98
N TYR A 355 2.12 21.49 19.56
CA TYR A 355 3.46 21.30 20.10
C TYR A 355 4.39 22.50 19.85
N GLU A 356 4.33 23.12 18.67
CA GLU A 356 5.09 24.33 18.35
C GLU A 356 4.74 25.52 19.27
N ARG A 357 3.51 25.57 19.80
CA ARG A 357 3.03 26.63 20.67
C ARG A 357 3.32 26.34 22.15
N ARG A 358 3.25 25.08 22.57
CA ARG A 358 3.28 24.70 23.99
C ARG A 358 4.51 23.88 24.39
N HIS A 359 5.27 23.35 23.44
CA HIS A 359 6.42 22.48 23.65
C HIS A 359 6.12 21.23 24.53
N THR A 360 4.83 20.90 24.70
CA THR A 360 4.34 19.69 25.36
C THR A 360 3.30 19.00 24.52
N ARG A 361 3.11 17.69 24.72
CA ARG A 361 2.11 16.85 24.08
C ARG A 361 1.32 16.03 25.10
N LEU A 362 1.58 16.25 26.39
CA LEU A 362 0.92 15.53 27.46
C LEU A 362 -0.52 15.98 27.58
N LEU A 363 -1.46 15.03 27.62
CA LEU A 363 -2.89 15.31 27.72
C LEU A 363 -3.24 16.09 28.99
N ALA A 364 -2.47 15.90 30.08
CA ALA A 364 -2.69 16.56 31.35
C ALA A 364 -2.37 18.08 31.33
N ASP A 365 -1.55 18.53 30.37
CA ASP A 365 -1.16 19.94 30.24
C ASP A 365 -2.22 20.78 29.52
N PHE A 366 -3.27 20.13 28.99
CA PHE A 366 -4.30 20.78 28.19
C PHE A 366 -5.66 20.70 28.87
N GLY A 367 -6.56 21.60 28.45
CA GLY A 367 -7.98 21.68 28.85
C GLY A 367 -8.59 22.95 28.28
N GLY A 368 -9.83 22.89 27.81
CA GLY A 368 -10.58 24.03 27.34
C GLY A 368 -10.08 24.73 26.08
N LEU A 369 -9.26 24.07 25.26
CA LEU A 369 -8.67 24.67 24.04
C LEU A 369 -9.72 25.14 23.02
N ALA A 370 -10.95 24.62 23.05
CA ALA A 370 -12.02 25.10 22.19
C ALA A 370 -12.35 26.59 22.38
N ARG A 371 -12.03 27.16 23.56
CA ARG A 371 -12.25 28.59 23.86
C ARG A 371 -11.15 29.48 23.29
N THR A 372 -9.91 29.01 23.33
CA THR A 372 -8.73 29.79 22.92
C THR A 372 -8.34 29.57 21.46
N MET A 373 -8.61 28.35 20.92
CA MET A 373 -8.29 27.96 19.56
C MET A 373 -9.51 27.34 18.85
N PRO A 374 -10.57 28.09 18.54
CA PRO A 374 -11.82 27.53 18.01
C PRO A 374 -11.64 26.91 16.62
N LEU A 375 -10.89 27.53 15.69
CA LEU A 375 -10.69 27.00 14.34
C LEU A 375 -9.81 25.74 14.36
N PHE A 376 -8.77 25.74 15.18
CA PHE A 376 -7.96 24.53 15.44
C PHE A 376 -8.82 23.38 15.93
N THR A 377 -9.72 23.65 16.88
CA THR A 377 -10.63 22.66 17.45
C THR A 377 -11.54 22.05 16.39
N VAL A 378 -12.12 22.88 15.50
CA VAL A 378 -12.95 22.38 14.39
C VAL A 378 -12.16 21.43 13.50
N PHE A 379 -10.96 21.79 13.08
CA PHE A 379 -10.11 20.93 12.25
C PHE A 379 -9.75 19.63 12.96
N PHE A 380 -9.39 19.71 14.25
CA PHE A 380 -9.03 18.53 15.03
C PHE A 380 -10.21 17.58 15.20
N ILE A 381 -11.39 18.10 15.50
CA ILE A 381 -12.61 17.30 15.65
C ILE A 381 -12.96 16.60 14.33
N ILE A 382 -12.89 17.28 13.18
CA ILE A 382 -13.16 16.65 11.88
C ILE A 382 -12.16 15.51 11.61
N ALA A 383 -10.87 15.75 11.86
CA ALA A 383 -9.83 14.72 11.69
C ALA A 383 -10.03 13.54 12.66
N ALA A 384 -10.41 13.81 13.92
CA ALA A 384 -10.72 12.79 14.91
C ALA A 384 -11.96 11.97 14.53
N LEU A 385 -13.06 12.61 14.10
CA LEU A 385 -14.28 11.96 13.63
C LEU A 385 -14.04 11.13 12.37
N SER A 386 -13.17 11.62 11.48
CA SER A 386 -12.70 10.86 10.32
C SER A 386 -11.95 9.61 10.73
N SER A 387 -11.06 9.71 11.72
CA SER A 387 -10.26 8.58 12.21
C SER A 387 -11.10 7.51 12.91
N ILE A 388 -12.14 7.86 13.64
CA ILE A 388 -13.03 6.89 14.31
C ILE A 388 -14.08 6.26 13.38
N GLY A 389 -14.12 6.68 12.13
CA GLY A 389 -15.06 6.12 11.17
C GLY A 389 -16.49 6.66 11.29
N LEU A 390 -16.67 7.98 11.50
CA LEU A 390 -18.01 8.58 11.48
C LEU A 390 -18.62 8.52 10.07
N PRO A 391 -19.88 8.02 9.89
CA PRO A 391 -20.58 8.08 8.61
C PRO A 391 -20.60 9.50 8.01
N GLY A 392 -20.32 9.60 6.70
CA GLY A 392 -20.14 10.87 6.00
C GLY A 392 -18.68 11.35 5.92
N LEU A 393 -17.77 10.68 6.61
CA LEU A 393 -16.32 10.87 6.48
C LEU A 393 -15.63 9.61 5.96
N ASN A 394 -14.45 9.78 5.41
CA ASN A 394 -13.71 8.75 4.68
C ASN A 394 -13.42 7.48 5.48
N GLY A 395 -13.07 7.59 6.77
CA GLY A 395 -12.72 6.45 7.62
C GLY A 395 -13.81 5.38 7.68
N PHE A 396 -15.08 5.81 7.77
CA PHE A 396 -16.23 4.91 7.78
C PHE A 396 -16.29 4.03 6.53
N VAL A 397 -16.09 4.61 5.35
CA VAL A 397 -16.24 3.88 4.09
C VAL A 397 -15.23 2.73 3.99
N GLY A 398 -13.96 3.01 4.30
CA GLY A 398 -12.90 2.00 4.24
C GLY A 398 -13.13 0.87 5.24
N GLU A 399 -13.36 1.19 6.52
CA GLU A 399 -13.55 0.18 7.57
C GLU A 399 -14.83 -0.62 7.39
N PHE A 400 -15.92 0.02 6.96
CA PHE A 400 -17.18 -0.65 6.69
C PHE A 400 -17.04 -1.68 5.54
N LEU A 401 -16.38 -1.32 4.44
CA LEU A 401 -16.12 -2.25 3.32
C LEU A 401 -15.23 -3.41 3.76
N ILE A 402 -14.19 -3.15 4.56
CA ILE A 402 -13.33 -4.20 5.12
C ILE A 402 -14.15 -5.17 5.97
N LEU A 403 -14.90 -4.65 6.94
CA LEU A 403 -15.69 -5.48 7.86
C LEU A 403 -16.77 -6.27 7.14
N SER A 404 -17.54 -5.62 6.25
CA SER A 404 -18.61 -6.28 5.49
C SER A 404 -18.06 -7.36 4.53
N GLY A 405 -16.94 -7.08 3.86
CA GLY A 405 -16.27 -8.06 3.02
C GLY A 405 -15.69 -9.22 3.83
N THR A 406 -15.00 -8.91 4.95
CA THR A 406 -14.43 -9.94 5.84
C THR A 406 -15.51 -10.80 6.47
N PHE A 407 -16.68 -10.23 6.81
CA PHE A 407 -17.78 -10.99 7.40
C PHE A 407 -18.28 -12.11 6.48
N ARG A 408 -18.23 -11.92 5.15
CA ARG A 408 -18.63 -12.94 4.17
C ARG A 408 -17.70 -14.15 4.14
N SER A 409 -16.40 -13.95 4.40
CA SER A 409 -15.39 -15.02 4.37
C SER A 409 -15.01 -15.53 5.75
N HIS A 410 -14.93 -14.65 6.74
CA HIS A 410 -14.46 -14.95 8.11
C HIS A 410 -15.30 -14.20 9.16
N PRO A 411 -16.56 -14.60 9.42
CA PRO A 411 -17.49 -13.85 10.27
C PRO A 411 -16.99 -13.65 11.69
N VAL A 412 -16.30 -14.63 12.27
CA VAL A 412 -15.73 -14.50 13.63
C VAL A 412 -14.67 -13.41 13.69
N LEU A 413 -13.75 -13.37 12.73
CA LEU A 413 -12.70 -12.35 12.68
C LEU A 413 -13.30 -10.95 12.47
N ALA A 414 -14.30 -10.82 11.61
CA ALA A 414 -14.99 -9.55 11.39
C ALA A 414 -15.72 -9.06 12.64
N THR A 415 -16.42 -9.95 13.35
CA THR A 415 -17.13 -9.62 14.61
C THR A 415 -16.15 -9.13 15.67
N LEU A 416 -15.02 -9.82 15.85
CA LEU A 416 -13.97 -9.39 16.78
C LEU A 416 -13.35 -8.07 16.34
N ALA A 417 -13.05 -7.87 15.05
CA ALA A 417 -12.49 -6.63 14.53
C ALA A 417 -13.44 -5.44 14.72
N THR A 418 -14.76 -5.63 14.67
CA THR A 418 -15.75 -4.56 14.90
C THR A 418 -15.59 -3.92 16.28
N THR A 419 -15.12 -4.63 17.30
CA THR A 419 -14.81 -4.04 18.62
C THR A 419 -13.74 -2.94 18.52
N GLY A 420 -12.85 -3.01 17.52
CA GLY A 420 -11.86 -1.97 17.26
C GLY A 420 -12.46 -0.62 16.90
N VAL A 421 -13.61 -0.59 16.20
CA VAL A 421 -14.34 0.66 15.88
C VAL A 421 -14.84 1.32 17.17
N ILE A 422 -15.39 0.53 18.10
CA ILE A 422 -15.84 1.03 19.41
C ILE A 422 -14.65 1.57 20.22
N LEU A 423 -13.56 0.81 20.26
CA LEU A 423 -12.35 1.22 20.98
C LEU A 423 -11.72 2.48 20.37
N SER A 424 -11.74 2.63 19.02
CA SER A 424 -11.24 3.83 18.37
C SER A 424 -12.03 5.07 18.75
N ALA A 425 -13.34 4.95 18.82
CA ALA A 425 -14.19 6.03 19.31
C ALA A 425 -13.89 6.39 20.78
N LEU A 426 -13.71 5.38 21.64
CA LEU A 426 -13.41 5.59 23.06
C LEU A 426 -12.11 6.37 23.26
N TYR A 427 -10.97 5.94 22.73
CA TYR A 427 -9.69 6.63 22.97
C TYR A 427 -9.64 8.02 22.32
N MET A 428 -10.20 8.14 21.12
CA MET A 428 -10.14 9.40 20.38
C MET A 428 -11.05 10.47 20.98
N LEU A 429 -12.30 10.12 21.29
CA LEU A 429 -13.25 11.06 21.93
C LEU A 429 -12.81 11.42 23.35
N TRP A 430 -12.21 10.46 24.09
CA TRP A 430 -11.61 10.75 25.40
C TRP A 430 -10.46 11.77 25.29
N MET A 431 -9.59 11.64 24.30
CA MET A 431 -8.54 12.63 24.03
C MET A 431 -9.14 13.99 23.67
N VAL A 432 -10.12 14.02 22.75
CA VAL A 432 -10.82 15.25 22.35
C VAL A 432 -11.48 15.92 23.54
N GLN A 433 -12.18 15.16 24.38
CA GLN A 433 -12.83 15.68 25.59
C GLN A 433 -11.83 16.34 26.54
N LYS A 434 -10.70 15.66 26.81
CA LYS A 434 -9.69 16.17 27.74
C LYS A 434 -8.96 17.41 27.23
N VAL A 435 -8.66 17.47 25.96
CA VAL A 435 -7.83 18.53 25.38
C VAL A 435 -8.65 19.78 25.06
N PHE A 436 -9.84 19.58 24.49
CA PHE A 436 -10.60 20.70 23.90
C PHE A 436 -11.73 21.24 24.78
N PHE A 437 -12.32 20.37 25.60
CA PHE A 437 -13.49 20.75 26.37
C PHE A 437 -13.19 20.92 27.87
N GLY A 438 -14.14 21.54 28.58
CA GLY A 438 -13.99 21.84 29.98
C GLY A 438 -13.40 23.24 30.27
N PRO A 439 -12.98 23.51 31.51
CA PRO A 439 -12.31 24.76 31.87
C PRO A 439 -10.87 24.77 31.35
N VAL A 440 -10.33 25.97 31.12
CA VAL A 440 -8.90 26.15 30.89
C VAL A 440 -8.18 25.97 32.23
N THR A 441 -7.57 24.81 32.43
CA THR A 441 -6.92 24.41 33.69
C THR A 441 -5.49 24.95 33.84
N ASN A 442 -4.80 25.17 32.71
CA ASN A 442 -3.44 25.67 32.69
C ASN A 442 -3.42 27.10 32.13
N PRO A 443 -2.93 28.10 32.91
CA PRO A 443 -2.86 29.50 32.46
C PRO A 443 -2.10 29.73 31.17
N GLU A 444 -1.09 28.88 30.89
CA GLU A 444 -0.33 28.95 29.65
C GLU A 444 -1.16 28.63 28.39
N ASN A 445 -2.36 28.05 28.55
CA ASN A 445 -3.29 27.78 27.46
C ASN A 445 -4.20 28.99 27.13
N GLU A 446 -4.28 30.00 28.00
CA GLU A 446 -5.15 31.18 27.79
C GLU A 446 -4.65 32.09 26.67
N ALA A 447 -3.32 32.21 26.53
CA ALA A 447 -2.67 33.10 25.56
C ALA A 447 -2.29 32.43 24.22
N ILE A 448 -2.69 31.18 24.01
CA ILE A 448 -2.33 30.46 22.77
C ILE A 448 -3.08 31.08 21.58
N LYS A 449 -2.34 31.44 20.54
CA LYS A 449 -2.93 31.90 19.27
C LYS A 449 -3.49 30.74 18.46
N ASP A 450 -4.64 30.95 17.83
CA ASP A 450 -5.25 29.98 16.92
C ASP A 450 -4.36 29.74 15.68
N VAL A 451 -4.79 28.86 14.78
CA VAL A 451 -4.03 28.44 13.60
C VAL A 451 -3.64 29.62 12.70
N ALA A 452 -2.40 29.61 12.25
CA ALA A 452 -1.89 30.57 11.28
C ALA A 452 -2.36 30.20 9.85
N TRP A 453 -2.33 31.17 8.93
CA TRP A 453 -2.82 30.96 7.56
C TRP A 453 -2.10 29.80 6.82
N ASN A 454 -0.79 29.65 6.97
CA ASN A 454 -0.04 28.55 6.37
C ASN A 454 -0.46 27.18 6.93
N GLU A 455 -0.86 27.10 8.21
CA GLU A 455 -1.37 25.88 8.84
C GLU A 455 -2.79 25.55 8.32
N VAL A 456 -3.64 26.57 8.13
CA VAL A 456 -4.95 26.42 7.51
C VAL A 456 -4.82 25.88 6.09
N VAL A 457 -3.94 26.47 5.27
CA VAL A 457 -3.68 26.02 3.89
C VAL A 457 -3.14 24.58 3.84
N ALA A 458 -2.39 24.15 4.86
CA ALA A 458 -1.90 22.78 4.96
C ALA A 458 -2.99 21.77 5.37
N VAL A 459 -3.92 22.16 6.26
CA VAL A 459 -4.96 21.25 6.81
C VAL A 459 -6.18 21.13 5.87
N VAL A 460 -6.65 22.24 5.28
CA VAL A 460 -7.88 22.29 4.50
C VAL A 460 -7.94 21.26 3.36
N PRO A 461 -6.90 21.05 2.54
CA PRO A 461 -6.95 20.03 1.50
C PRO A 461 -7.19 18.62 2.04
N LEU A 462 -6.64 18.29 3.22
CA LEU A 462 -6.86 16.99 3.86
C LEU A 462 -8.31 16.84 4.34
N ILE A 463 -8.87 17.88 4.95
CA ILE A 463 -10.27 17.90 5.39
C ILE A 463 -11.23 17.78 4.19
N VAL A 464 -10.98 18.51 3.11
CA VAL A 464 -11.79 18.43 1.89
C VAL A 464 -11.79 17.00 1.33
N MET A 465 -10.63 16.35 1.28
CA MET A 465 -10.53 14.96 0.83
C MET A 465 -11.25 13.99 1.75
N MET A 466 -11.19 14.18 3.09
CA MET A 466 -11.90 13.34 4.04
C MET A 466 -13.43 13.39 3.82
N VAL A 467 -13.96 14.58 3.60
CA VAL A 467 -15.39 14.78 3.32
C VAL A 467 -15.76 14.22 1.95
N TRP A 468 -14.95 14.50 0.93
CA TRP A 468 -15.22 14.02 -0.44
C TRP A 468 -15.28 12.50 -0.50
N ILE A 469 -14.29 11.80 0.04
CA ILE A 469 -14.30 10.34 0.07
C ILE A 469 -15.48 9.80 0.88
N GLY A 470 -15.83 10.47 2.00
CA GLY A 470 -16.93 10.04 2.86
C GLY A 470 -18.31 10.19 2.22
N VAL A 471 -18.51 11.26 1.43
CA VAL A 471 -19.81 11.55 0.78
C VAL A 471 -19.92 10.90 -0.59
N HIS A 472 -18.82 10.82 -1.35
CA HIS A 472 -18.82 10.30 -2.72
C HIS A 472 -17.69 9.30 -2.99
N PRO A 473 -17.68 8.14 -2.30
CA PRO A 473 -16.62 7.13 -2.41
C PRO A 473 -16.52 6.50 -3.81
N SER A 474 -17.61 6.52 -4.58
CA SER A 474 -17.66 5.93 -5.92
C SER A 474 -16.63 6.51 -6.88
N THR A 475 -16.23 7.78 -6.71
CA THR A 475 -15.15 8.41 -7.50
C THR A 475 -13.83 7.63 -7.37
N PHE A 476 -13.57 7.11 -6.18
CA PHE A 476 -12.34 6.38 -5.85
C PHE A 476 -12.47 4.90 -6.19
N LEU A 477 -13.58 4.28 -5.81
CA LEU A 477 -13.83 2.85 -5.99
C LEU A 477 -13.87 2.45 -7.46
N LYS A 478 -14.56 3.21 -8.32
CA LYS A 478 -14.66 2.91 -9.77
C LYS A 478 -13.31 2.77 -10.48
N LYS A 479 -12.30 3.54 -10.05
CA LYS A 479 -10.96 3.49 -10.67
C LYS A 479 -10.13 2.30 -10.19
N MET A 480 -10.37 1.78 -8.98
CA MET A 480 -9.61 0.65 -8.43
C MET A 480 -10.28 -0.69 -8.73
N GLU A 481 -11.60 -0.72 -8.92
CA GLU A 481 -12.39 -1.93 -9.13
C GLU A 481 -11.82 -2.87 -10.22
N PRO A 482 -11.51 -2.42 -11.46
CA PRO A 482 -10.99 -3.31 -12.49
C PRO A 482 -9.65 -3.97 -12.11
N SER A 483 -8.75 -3.21 -11.49
CA SER A 483 -7.45 -3.73 -11.04
C SER A 483 -7.59 -4.73 -9.89
N VAL A 484 -8.55 -4.52 -8.97
CA VAL A 484 -8.85 -5.46 -7.89
C VAL A 484 -9.48 -6.75 -8.45
N GLN A 485 -10.37 -6.65 -9.42
CA GLN A 485 -10.96 -7.81 -10.09
C GLN A 485 -9.87 -8.62 -10.82
N GLN A 486 -8.95 -7.98 -11.52
CA GLN A 486 -7.83 -8.65 -12.19
C GLN A 486 -6.90 -9.34 -11.18
N LEU A 487 -6.57 -8.67 -10.07
CA LEU A 487 -5.78 -9.25 -8.99
C LEU A 487 -6.44 -10.52 -8.46
N LEU A 488 -7.73 -10.46 -8.14
CA LEU A 488 -8.47 -11.61 -7.62
C LEU A 488 -8.61 -12.74 -8.66
N ALA A 489 -8.80 -12.41 -9.93
CA ALA A 489 -8.82 -13.41 -11.01
C ALA A 489 -7.46 -14.14 -11.09
N THR A 490 -6.34 -13.40 -11.01
CA THR A 490 -4.98 -13.96 -10.98
C THR A 490 -4.76 -14.86 -9.76
N VAL A 491 -5.20 -14.41 -8.57
CA VAL A 491 -5.05 -15.19 -7.33
C VAL A 491 -5.89 -16.46 -7.38
N ASN A 492 -7.16 -16.37 -7.80
CA ASN A 492 -8.10 -17.50 -7.79
C ASN A 492 -7.73 -18.57 -8.83
N SER A 493 -7.37 -18.16 -10.06
CA SER A 493 -6.97 -19.11 -11.11
C SER A 493 -5.78 -19.98 -10.69
N ARG A 494 -4.87 -19.44 -9.88
CA ARG A 494 -3.63 -20.11 -9.46
C ARG A 494 -3.73 -20.79 -8.10
N ARG A 495 -4.69 -20.38 -7.27
CA ARG A 495 -5.00 -21.05 -6.01
C ARG A 495 -5.49 -22.49 -6.24
N ASP A 496 -6.31 -22.67 -7.27
CA ASP A 496 -7.00 -23.91 -7.56
C ASP A 496 -6.24 -24.80 -8.58
N GLU A 497 -5.01 -24.39 -9.01
CA GLU A 497 -4.13 -25.23 -9.84
C GLU A 497 -3.83 -26.56 -9.11
N PRO A 498 -3.97 -27.74 -9.79
CA PRO A 498 -3.64 -29.02 -9.20
C PRO A 498 -2.21 -29.02 -8.68
N ARG A 499 -1.99 -29.53 -7.48
CA ARG A 499 -0.66 -29.69 -6.89
C ARG A 499 0.18 -30.56 -7.84
N VAL A 500 1.08 -29.96 -8.59
CA VAL A 500 2.11 -30.71 -9.31
C VAL A 500 3.06 -31.25 -8.26
N LEU A 501 2.75 -32.46 -7.78
CA LEU A 501 3.73 -33.26 -7.06
C LEU A 501 4.77 -33.66 -8.12
N THR A 502 5.84 -32.92 -8.21
CA THR A 502 7.03 -33.39 -8.92
C THR A 502 7.61 -34.56 -8.13
N THR A 503 7.05 -35.75 -8.32
CA THR A 503 7.74 -37.00 -8.04
C THR A 503 8.74 -37.21 -9.18
N SER A 504 9.73 -36.35 -9.28
CA SER A 504 10.99 -36.73 -9.93
C SER A 504 11.79 -37.50 -8.89
N ASN A 505 11.43 -38.77 -8.75
CA ASN A 505 12.36 -39.74 -8.23
C ASN A 505 13.59 -39.69 -9.14
N PRO A 506 14.79 -39.37 -8.64
CA PRO A 506 15.97 -39.52 -9.49
C PRO A 506 16.04 -40.99 -9.89
N ALA A 507 15.89 -41.22 -11.19
CA ALA A 507 15.97 -42.57 -11.78
C ALA A 507 17.20 -43.26 -11.19
N SER A 508 16.98 -44.36 -10.49
CA SER A 508 18.03 -45.30 -10.13
C SER A 508 18.85 -45.62 -11.38
N PRO A 509 20.17 -45.67 -11.32
CA PRO A 509 20.98 -45.98 -12.48
C PRO A 509 20.57 -47.34 -13.01
N ALA A 510 20.16 -47.37 -14.28
CA ALA A 510 19.83 -48.59 -14.99
C ALA A 510 21.05 -49.52 -14.97
N VAL A 511 20.91 -50.64 -14.27
CA VAL A 511 21.83 -51.75 -14.35
C VAL A 511 21.85 -52.24 -15.80
N VAL A 512 22.91 -51.94 -16.50
CA VAL A 512 23.19 -52.49 -17.81
C VAL A 512 23.37 -54.00 -17.64
N ARG A 513 22.36 -54.83 -17.92
CA ARG A 513 22.49 -56.26 -18.15
C ARG A 513 22.93 -56.46 -19.57
N SER A 514 24.14 -56.99 -19.72
CA SER A 514 24.74 -57.44 -20.95
C SER A 514 23.79 -58.36 -21.73
N ALA A 515 23.54 -58.00 -22.99
CA ALA A 515 22.80 -58.82 -23.94
C ALA A 515 23.67 -59.99 -24.41
N GLY A 516 23.22 -61.20 -24.07
CA GLY A 516 23.73 -62.42 -24.68
C GLY A 516 23.17 -62.60 -26.07
N PHE A 517 24.09 -62.91 -26.98
CA PHE A 517 23.89 -63.29 -28.38
C PHE A 517 23.05 -64.58 -28.50
N GLN A 518 22.03 -64.63 -29.39
CA GLN A 518 21.61 -65.85 -30.09
C GLN A 518 20.90 -65.55 -31.43
N PRO A 519 20.99 -66.45 -32.41
CA PRO A 519 20.98 -66.11 -33.85
C PRO A 519 19.59 -66.28 -34.51
N ALA A 520 19.49 -65.73 -35.69
CA ALA A 520 18.38 -65.71 -36.62
C ALA A 520 17.93 -67.06 -37.09
N VAL A 521 16.61 -67.34 -37.23
CA VAL A 521 16.01 -68.26 -38.17
C VAL A 521 14.88 -67.59 -38.93
N SER A 522 15.03 -67.61 -40.23
CA SER A 522 14.11 -67.17 -41.28
C SER A 522 12.96 -68.17 -41.51
N LEU A 523 11.78 -67.65 -41.93
CA LEU A 523 10.81 -68.20 -42.89
C LEU A 523 9.56 -67.36 -42.91
N ALA A 524 9.34 -66.57 -43.90
CA ALA A 524 8.68 -66.67 -45.20
C ALA A 524 7.10 -66.71 -45.17
N SER A 525 6.60 -65.80 -46.01
CA SER A 525 5.31 -65.79 -46.72
C SER A 525 4.03 -65.69 -45.95
N SER A 526 3.08 -64.81 -46.26
CA SER A 526 2.46 -64.49 -47.54
C SER A 526 1.44 -63.33 -47.40
N ARG A 527 1.41 -62.45 -48.37
CA ARG A 527 0.29 -61.56 -48.74
C ARG A 527 -0.69 -62.38 -49.62
N PRO A 528 -1.86 -61.91 -50.11
CA PRO A 528 -2.51 -60.57 -50.10
C PRO A 528 -4.05 -60.58 -50.12
N ARG A 529 -4.61 -59.37 -50.38
CA ARG A 529 -5.85 -58.93 -51.11
C ARG A 529 -6.79 -58.11 -50.26
N LEU A 530 -6.88 -56.80 -50.53
CA LEU A 530 -7.72 -56.05 -51.47
C LEU A 530 -9.23 -56.41 -51.43
N LEU A 531 -10.07 -55.39 -51.07
CA LEU A 531 -11.15 -54.85 -51.88
C LEU A 531 -11.91 -53.72 -51.12
N SER A 532 -11.94 -52.53 -51.71
CA SER A 532 -12.96 -51.48 -51.62
C SER A 532 -13.95 -51.72 -52.83
N PRO A 533 -14.99 -50.96 -53.15
CA PRO A 533 -15.63 -49.77 -52.55
C PRO A 533 -17.18 -49.79 -52.58
N GLU A 534 -17.80 -48.65 -52.32
CA GLU A 534 -19.06 -48.05 -52.85
C GLU A 534 -19.89 -47.43 -51.71
N ALA A 535 -20.13 -46.14 -51.67
CA ALA A 535 -20.93 -45.21 -52.45
C ALA A 535 -22.46 -45.30 -52.15
N GLY A 536 -23.04 -44.20 -51.71
CA GLY A 536 -24.51 -44.02 -51.64
C GLY A 536 -24.94 -42.79 -50.87
N ARG A 537 -24.83 -41.65 -51.48
CA ARG A 537 -25.84 -40.59 -51.77
C ARG A 537 -26.88 -40.18 -50.72
N MET A 538 -26.88 -38.85 -50.49
CA MET A 538 -27.95 -37.95 -50.01
C MET A 538 -29.30 -38.17 -50.75
N PRO A 539 -30.45 -37.61 -50.19
CA PRO A 539 -30.71 -36.21 -50.50
C PRO A 539 -31.39 -35.36 -49.40
N ALA A 540 -31.27 -34.06 -49.65
CA ALA A 540 -31.94 -32.95 -48.98
C ALA A 540 -33.42 -32.80 -49.34
N VAL A 541 -34.22 -32.22 -48.43
CA VAL A 541 -35.40 -31.39 -48.79
C VAL A 541 -35.70 -30.38 -47.66
N ARG A 542 -35.70 -29.11 -48.00
CA ARG A 542 -36.48 -27.98 -47.45
C ARG A 542 -37.78 -27.88 -48.24
N PRO A 543 -38.78 -26.93 -48.01
CA PRO A 543 -38.96 -25.88 -46.98
C PRO A 543 -40.46 -25.61 -46.62
N ALA A 544 -40.72 -24.42 -46.04
CA ALA A 544 -41.96 -23.61 -45.96
C ALA A 544 -42.94 -23.94 -44.84
N GLY A 545 -43.56 -23.01 -44.15
CA GLY A 545 -43.82 -21.58 -44.32
C GLY A 545 -44.80 -21.10 -43.24
N SER A 546 -44.63 -19.89 -42.85
CA SER A 546 -45.54 -18.75 -42.73
C SER A 546 -46.77 -18.76 -41.82
N ARG A 547 -46.85 -17.60 -41.14
CA ARG A 547 -47.96 -16.63 -40.86
C ARG A 547 -48.20 -16.44 -39.34
N ARG A 548 -47.86 -15.21 -38.87
CA ARG A 548 -48.70 -13.98 -38.69
C ARG A 548 -49.92 -14.13 -37.80
N SER A 549 -49.94 -13.34 -36.73
CA SER A 549 -50.83 -12.19 -36.42
C SER A 549 -50.66 -11.83 -34.94
N GLU A 550 -50.26 -10.58 -34.61
CA GLU A 550 -51.10 -9.45 -34.24
C GLU A 550 -52.05 -9.74 -33.08
N THR A 551 -51.97 -9.04 -31.95
CA THR A 551 -52.49 -7.70 -31.59
C THR A 551 -52.30 -7.53 -30.07
N ALA A 552 -51.74 -6.45 -29.64
CA ALA A 552 -52.34 -5.23 -29.09
C ALA A 552 -52.99 -5.31 -27.68
N GLY A 553 -52.65 -4.32 -26.87
CA GLY A 553 -53.48 -3.74 -25.84
C GLY A 553 -52.83 -3.71 -24.44
N ALA A 554 -52.18 -2.71 -24.03
CA ALA A 554 -52.57 -1.46 -23.36
C ALA A 554 -52.87 -1.61 -21.84
N SER A 555 -52.12 -0.77 -21.12
CA SER A 555 -52.45 0.00 -19.92
C SER A 555 -52.77 -0.72 -18.57
N ARG A 556 -51.90 -0.59 -17.64
CA ARG A 556 -52.00 0.37 -16.48
C ARG A 556 -50.66 0.51 -15.78
#